data_96f4bb90b7cd23c05beebede2710d96d
#
_entry.id   96f4bb90b7cd23c05beebede2710d96d
#
_cell.length_a   1.000
_cell.length_b   1.000
_cell.length_c   1.000
_cell.angle_alpha   90.00
_cell.angle_beta   90.00
_cell.angle_gamma   90.00
#
_symmetry.space_group_name_H-M   'P 1'
#
loop_
_entity.id
_entity.type
_entity.pdbx_description
1 polymer ?
#
loop_
_entity_poly.entity_id
_entity_poly.type
_entity_poly.pdbx_seq_one_letter_code
_entity_poly.pdbx_strand_id
1 'polypeptide(L)'
;MAEKLEVKELDQVVVRFSGDSGDGMQLAGNIFSTVSATVGNGISTFPDYPADIRAPQGSLTGVSGFQVHIGAGRVYTPGDKCDVLVAMNAAALKTQYKYAKPQATIIIDTDSFGPKDLEKAQFATEDYLGEMGIDPDRVVSCPITKMVKDCLAESGMDNKAILKCRNMFALGLVCWLFNRNLNLVNNYLRDKFAKKPQIAENNIKVVQAGFDYGHNVHASVPATYRIESTHKEPGRYMDITGNKATAYGLVAAAEKAGLRLFLGSYPITPATDILHELAKHKSCGVITVQCEDEISGCASAIGASFAGALAVTSTSGPGICLKSEAMNLAVIDELPLVIVDVQRGGPSTGLPTKSEQTDLLQALYGRNGESPMPVIAALSPTDCFDAAYQASRIALEHLTPVILLTDAFVANGSGAWKLPTMNELPTIAPHYVTEEMKGHYTPYFRDEESKVRYWAIPGQEGYTHILGGLEKDGKTGAISTDPENHDTMCRLRAEKVAKIPVPDVEVYGDKEDADLLIVGFGSTFGHLYSAMEDLRAEGKKVALAQFKYINPLPKNTAEVLKKYPKVVVAEQNLGQFAAYLRTKVDGFAPYQFNQVKGQPFVVNELTDAFARIMDEVKN
;
A
#
# COMPACT_ATOMS: atom_id res chain seq x y z
N MET A 1 -37.07 27.77 -20.06
CA MET A 1 -36.40 26.45 -20.34
C MET A 1 -35.15 26.48 -19.50
N ALA A 2 -35.00 25.56 -18.52
CA ALA A 2 -33.75 25.47 -17.78
C ALA A 2 -32.63 25.11 -18.80
N GLU A 3 -31.61 25.92 -18.88
CA GLU A 3 -30.42 25.61 -19.67
C GLU A 3 -29.90 24.23 -19.24
N LYS A 4 -29.74 23.34 -20.19
CA LYS A 4 -29.24 21.99 -19.94
C LYS A 4 -27.77 22.14 -19.59
N LEU A 5 -27.38 21.79 -18.36
CA LEU A 5 -26.00 21.87 -17.91
C LEU A 5 -25.10 21.10 -18.90
N GLU A 6 -23.98 21.70 -19.27
CA GLU A 6 -23.00 21.05 -20.14
C GLU A 6 -22.38 19.87 -19.41
N VAL A 7 -22.23 18.72 -20.08
CA VAL A 7 -21.49 17.57 -19.59
C VAL A 7 -20.14 17.55 -20.28
N LYS A 8 -19.06 17.80 -19.54
CA LYS A 8 -17.69 17.76 -20.07
C LYS A 8 -17.09 16.37 -19.85
N GLU A 9 -16.52 15.83 -20.91
CA GLU A 9 -15.75 14.59 -20.82
C GLU A 9 -14.34 14.89 -20.34
N LEU A 10 -13.85 14.09 -19.37
CA LEU A 10 -12.51 14.19 -18.81
C LEU A 10 -11.80 12.85 -18.93
N ASP A 11 -10.50 12.90 -19.23
CA ASP A 11 -9.65 11.72 -19.21
C ASP A 11 -9.34 11.26 -17.78
N GLN A 12 -9.24 12.19 -16.85
CA GLN A 12 -8.95 11.92 -15.44
C GLN A 12 -9.41 13.06 -14.53
N VAL A 13 -9.61 12.73 -13.27
CA VAL A 13 -9.95 13.70 -12.22
C VAL A 13 -9.45 13.25 -10.86
N VAL A 14 -9.08 14.20 -10.03
CA VAL A 14 -8.70 13.97 -8.63
C VAL A 14 -9.70 14.65 -7.71
N VAL A 15 -10.32 13.89 -6.82
CA VAL A 15 -11.28 14.37 -5.81
C VAL A 15 -10.70 14.14 -4.43
N ARG A 16 -10.70 15.18 -3.58
CA ARG A 16 -10.25 15.08 -2.20
C ARG A 16 -11.41 15.37 -1.24
N PHE A 17 -11.73 14.39 -0.41
CA PHE A 17 -12.70 14.50 0.68
C PHE A 17 -11.96 14.85 1.97
N SER A 18 -12.41 15.85 2.72
CA SER A 18 -11.76 16.26 3.96
C SER A 18 -12.75 16.72 5.04
N GLY A 19 -12.42 16.40 6.29
CA GLY A 19 -13.21 16.71 7.47
C GLY A 19 -12.52 16.22 8.72
N ASP A 20 -13.17 16.28 9.88
CA ASP A 20 -12.63 15.68 11.09
C ASP A 20 -12.58 14.16 11.00
N SER A 21 -11.71 13.55 11.80
CA SER A 21 -11.53 12.08 11.85
C SER A 21 -12.83 11.28 12.08
N GLY A 22 -13.87 11.92 12.66
CA GLY A 22 -15.19 11.31 12.89
C GLY A 22 -16.24 11.57 11.80
N ASP A 23 -15.96 12.42 10.82
CA ASP A 23 -16.94 12.85 9.81
C ASP A 23 -17.20 11.82 8.70
N GLY A 24 -16.45 10.71 8.69
CA GLY A 24 -16.66 9.61 7.73
C GLY A 24 -16.20 9.91 6.30
N MET A 25 -15.26 10.84 6.12
CA MET A 25 -14.72 11.19 4.80
C MET A 25 -14.01 10.02 4.12
N GLN A 26 -13.34 9.18 4.91
CA GLN A 26 -12.75 7.93 4.43
C GLN A 26 -13.80 7.01 3.81
N LEU A 27 -14.98 6.91 4.42
CA LEU A 27 -16.08 6.08 3.91
C LEU A 27 -16.64 6.65 2.60
N ALA A 28 -16.88 7.96 2.54
CA ALA A 28 -17.39 8.60 1.32
C ALA A 28 -16.42 8.43 0.15
N GLY A 29 -15.12 8.66 0.38
CA GLY A 29 -14.08 8.45 -0.62
C GLY A 29 -13.96 6.99 -1.08
N ASN A 30 -14.02 6.02 -0.16
CA ASN A 30 -14.01 4.59 -0.48
C ASN A 30 -15.23 4.17 -1.32
N ILE A 31 -16.43 4.68 -1.02
CA ILE A 31 -17.62 4.37 -1.84
C ILE A 31 -17.43 4.96 -3.24
N PHE A 32 -16.98 6.20 -3.34
CA PHE A 32 -16.78 6.87 -4.62
C PHE A 32 -15.73 6.15 -5.48
N SER A 33 -14.62 5.72 -4.88
CA SER A 33 -13.58 4.90 -5.50
C SER A 33 -14.13 3.56 -5.99
N THR A 34 -14.81 2.80 -5.12
CA THR A 34 -15.38 1.48 -5.45
C THR A 34 -16.40 1.55 -6.57
N VAL A 35 -17.30 2.55 -6.54
CA VAL A 35 -18.28 2.76 -7.61
C VAL A 35 -17.60 3.10 -8.94
N SER A 36 -16.54 3.91 -8.91
CA SER A 36 -15.77 4.25 -10.09
C SER A 36 -15.01 3.04 -10.67
N ALA A 37 -14.43 2.20 -9.81
CA ALA A 37 -13.83 0.93 -10.24
C ALA A 37 -14.87 -0.03 -10.86
N THR A 38 -16.08 -0.07 -10.28
CA THR A 38 -17.16 -0.95 -10.78
C THR A 38 -17.60 -0.61 -12.21
N VAL A 39 -17.52 0.67 -12.60
CA VAL A 39 -17.79 1.09 -13.99
C VAL A 39 -16.56 0.99 -14.90
N GLY A 40 -15.45 0.44 -14.40
CA GLY A 40 -14.25 0.15 -15.17
C GLY A 40 -13.22 1.27 -15.23
N ASN A 41 -13.37 2.34 -14.45
CA ASN A 41 -12.34 3.36 -14.37
C ASN A 41 -11.07 2.83 -13.68
N GLY A 42 -9.91 3.32 -14.11
CA GLY A 42 -8.69 3.24 -13.30
C GLY A 42 -8.83 4.08 -12.05
N ILE A 43 -8.38 3.57 -10.92
CA ILE A 43 -8.40 4.28 -9.64
C ILE A 43 -7.07 4.16 -8.90
N SER A 44 -6.72 5.22 -8.18
CA SER A 44 -5.66 5.22 -7.18
C SER A 44 -6.09 6.11 -6.01
N THR A 45 -5.98 5.60 -4.78
CA THR A 45 -6.43 6.33 -3.59
C THR A 45 -5.30 6.61 -2.62
N PHE A 46 -5.47 7.66 -1.84
CA PHE A 46 -4.57 8.02 -0.73
C PHE A 46 -5.39 8.46 0.49
N PRO A 47 -5.55 7.60 1.50
CA PRO A 47 -6.09 8.00 2.79
C PRO A 47 -5.02 8.77 3.58
N ASP A 48 -5.32 10.03 3.89
CA ASP A 48 -4.46 10.89 4.71
C ASP A 48 -5.06 11.01 6.11
N TYR A 49 -4.52 10.23 7.03
CA TYR A 49 -4.99 10.20 8.42
C TYR A 49 -4.46 11.41 9.20
N PRO A 50 -5.21 11.90 10.20
CA PRO A 50 -4.81 13.05 11.00
C PRO A 50 -3.52 12.80 11.77
N ALA A 51 -2.81 13.88 12.08
CA ALA A 51 -1.61 13.82 12.91
C ALA A 51 -1.95 13.38 14.35
N ASP A 52 -3.12 13.78 14.86
CA ASP A 52 -3.64 13.39 16.16
C ASP A 52 -5.09 12.86 16.03
N ILE A 53 -5.25 11.55 16.23
CA ILE A 53 -6.54 10.86 16.15
C ILE A 53 -7.50 11.31 17.28
N ARG A 54 -6.97 11.86 18.38
CA ARG A 54 -7.75 12.33 19.53
C ARG A 54 -7.88 13.86 19.60
N ALA A 55 -7.50 14.55 18.55
CA ALA A 55 -7.63 16.01 18.49
C ALA A 55 -9.10 16.45 18.68
N PRO A 56 -9.33 17.61 19.32
CA PRO A 56 -10.66 18.18 19.41
C PRO A 56 -11.28 18.43 18.04
N GLN A 57 -12.59 18.23 17.91
CA GLN A 57 -13.33 18.50 16.68
C GLN A 57 -13.16 19.96 16.22
N GLY A 58 -12.92 20.14 14.93
CA GLY A 58 -12.70 21.45 14.32
C GLY A 58 -11.30 22.00 14.52
N SER A 59 -10.35 21.24 15.10
CA SER A 59 -8.94 21.64 15.22
C SER A 59 -8.13 21.22 13.98
N LEU A 60 -7.08 21.99 13.66
CA LEU A 60 -6.25 21.74 12.48
C LEU A 60 -5.57 20.36 12.50
N THR A 61 -5.19 19.87 13.67
CA THR A 61 -4.48 18.58 13.84
C THR A 61 -5.38 17.35 13.70
N GLY A 62 -6.71 17.53 13.82
CA GLY A 62 -7.71 16.45 13.73
C GLY A 62 -8.26 16.21 12.32
N VAL A 63 -7.82 16.97 11.33
CA VAL A 63 -8.32 16.86 9.96
C VAL A 63 -7.81 15.59 9.29
N SER A 64 -8.75 14.83 8.73
CA SER A 64 -8.54 13.66 7.87
C SER A 64 -8.83 14.01 6.42
N GLY A 65 -8.05 13.46 5.50
CA GLY A 65 -8.27 13.57 4.06
C GLY A 65 -8.39 12.19 3.39
N PHE A 66 -9.10 12.13 2.29
CA PHE A 66 -9.12 10.97 1.41
C PHE A 66 -9.11 11.43 -0.04
N GLN A 67 -8.06 11.12 -0.76
CA GLN A 67 -7.90 11.51 -2.16
C GLN A 67 -8.18 10.33 -3.08
N VAL A 68 -8.95 10.56 -4.13
CA VAL A 68 -9.29 9.58 -5.16
C VAL A 68 -8.93 10.16 -6.51
N HIS A 69 -8.01 9.50 -7.21
CA HIS A 69 -7.71 9.75 -8.60
C HIS A 69 -8.45 8.74 -9.47
N ILE A 70 -9.24 9.23 -10.42
CA ILE A 70 -10.04 8.43 -11.34
C ILE A 70 -9.59 8.75 -12.75
N GLY A 71 -9.32 7.72 -13.55
CA GLY A 71 -8.97 7.87 -14.96
C GLY A 71 -9.85 7.03 -15.88
N ALA A 72 -9.96 7.45 -17.14
CA ALA A 72 -10.56 6.65 -18.21
C ALA A 72 -9.78 5.33 -18.40
N GLY A 73 -8.45 5.41 -18.34
CA GLY A 73 -7.52 4.30 -18.32
C GLY A 73 -6.89 4.09 -16.94
N ARG A 74 -5.76 3.37 -16.93
CA ARG A 74 -5.00 3.11 -15.70
C ARG A 74 -4.39 4.41 -15.16
N VAL A 75 -4.51 4.63 -13.86
CA VAL A 75 -3.80 5.68 -13.12
C VAL A 75 -2.80 5.07 -12.15
N TYR A 76 -1.66 5.72 -11.96
CA TYR A 76 -0.53 5.16 -11.20
C TYR A 76 -0.31 5.85 -9.86
N THR A 77 -0.87 7.07 -9.68
CA THR A 77 -0.72 7.87 -8.47
C THR A 77 -2.06 8.42 -8.01
N PRO A 78 -2.21 8.81 -6.74
CA PRO A 78 -3.42 9.49 -6.27
C PRO A 78 -3.55 10.94 -6.79
N GLY A 79 -2.59 11.42 -7.58
CA GLY A 79 -2.51 12.79 -8.09
C GLY A 79 -1.87 13.76 -7.10
N ASP A 80 -1.13 14.75 -7.60
CA ASP A 80 -0.44 15.76 -6.78
C ASP A 80 -1.43 16.74 -6.13
N LYS A 81 -2.41 17.21 -6.93
CA LYS A 81 -3.43 18.17 -6.52
C LYS A 81 -4.80 17.77 -7.03
N CYS A 82 -5.84 18.07 -6.25
CA CYS A 82 -7.21 17.74 -6.59
C CYS A 82 -7.89 18.80 -7.47
N ASP A 83 -8.79 18.33 -8.31
CA ASP A 83 -9.71 19.13 -9.13
C ASP A 83 -10.97 19.53 -8.35
N VAL A 84 -11.34 18.70 -7.36
CA VAL A 84 -12.46 18.95 -6.46
C VAL A 84 -12.02 18.72 -5.03
N LEU A 85 -12.21 19.72 -4.17
CA LEU A 85 -12.00 19.63 -2.73
C LEU A 85 -13.35 19.70 -2.01
N VAL A 86 -13.67 18.67 -1.24
CA VAL A 86 -14.79 18.66 -0.30
C VAL A 86 -14.26 18.95 1.09
N ALA A 87 -14.68 20.08 1.68
CA ALA A 87 -14.25 20.50 3.02
C ALA A 87 -15.45 20.61 3.95
N MET A 88 -15.59 19.67 4.87
CA MET A 88 -16.76 19.56 5.75
C MET A 88 -16.75 20.55 6.93
N ASN A 89 -15.65 21.27 7.15
CA ASN A 89 -15.53 22.32 8.16
C ASN A 89 -14.38 23.28 7.85
N ALA A 90 -14.29 24.36 8.62
CA ALA A 90 -13.29 25.41 8.44
C ALA A 90 -11.84 24.90 8.58
N ALA A 91 -11.57 24.00 9.51
CA ALA A 91 -10.24 23.41 9.70
C ALA A 91 -9.82 22.55 8.50
N ALA A 92 -10.76 21.80 7.94
CA ALA A 92 -10.54 21.01 6.73
C ALA A 92 -10.22 21.90 5.53
N LEU A 93 -10.97 23.00 5.32
CA LEU A 93 -10.66 23.95 4.26
C LEU A 93 -9.25 24.53 4.44
N LYS A 94 -8.92 25.04 5.63
CA LYS A 94 -7.64 25.70 5.90
C LYS A 94 -6.44 24.78 5.70
N THR A 95 -6.53 23.53 6.14
CA THR A 95 -5.41 22.59 6.07
C THR A 95 -5.26 21.90 4.72
N GLN A 96 -6.37 21.70 3.98
CA GLN A 96 -6.39 20.90 2.77
C GLN A 96 -6.39 21.71 1.47
N TYR A 97 -6.67 23.00 1.51
CA TYR A 97 -6.69 23.85 0.31
C TYR A 97 -5.36 23.87 -0.45
N LYS A 98 -4.24 23.70 0.25
CA LYS A 98 -2.90 23.59 -0.39
C LYS A 98 -2.78 22.45 -1.39
N TYR A 99 -3.65 21.43 -1.29
CA TYR A 99 -3.72 20.30 -2.22
C TYR A 99 -4.70 20.52 -3.37
N ALA A 100 -5.38 21.66 -3.43
CA ALA A 100 -6.29 22.02 -4.52
C ALA A 100 -5.52 22.67 -5.68
N LYS A 101 -5.94 22.36 -6.93
CA LYS A 101 -5.47 23.08 -8.11
C LYS A 101 -5.99 24.52 -8.10
N PRO A 102 -5.33 25.47 -8.79
CA PRO A 102 -5.81 26.86 -8.86
C PRO A 102 -7.25 26.99 -9.36
N GLN A 103 -7.73 26.08 -10.21
CA GLN A 103 -9.08 26.07 -10.77
C GLN A 103 -10.02 25.06 -10.07
N ALA A 104 -9.61 24.45 -8.97
CA ALA A 104 -10.40 23.42 -8.31
C ALA A 104 -11.77 23.94 -7.85
N THR A 105 -12.80 23.12 -8.00
CA THR A 105 -14.10 23.33 -7.38
C THR A 105 -14.02 22.99 -5.89
N ILE A 106 -14.52 23.87 -5.03
CA ILE A 106 -14.49 23.68 -3.58
C ILE A 106 -15.92 23.54 -3.08
N ILE A 107 -16.23 22.42 -2.43
CA ILE A 107 -17.55 22.15 -1.82
C ILE A 107 -17.41 22.30 -0.31
N ILE A 108 -18.23 23.16 0.31
CA ILE A 108 -18.18 23.39 1.76
C ILE A 108 -19.55 23.16 2.43
N ASP A 109 -19.51 22.65 3.68
CA ASP A 109 -20.68 22.64 4.57
C ASP A 109 -20.76 23.96 5.32
N THR A 110 -21.59 24.91 4.83
CA THR A 110 -21.71 26.25 5.41
C THR A 110 -22.14 26.28 6.87
N ASP A 111 -22.83 25.23 7.34
CA ASP A 111 -23.25 25.12 8.75
C ASP A 111 -22.09 24.85 9.71
N SER A 112 -20.89 24.56 9.18
CA SER A 112 -19.65 24.27 9.91
C SER A 112 -18.58 25.40 9.77
N PHE A 113 -19.03 26.63 9.47
CA PHE A 113 -18.19 27.83 9.32
C PHE A 113 -18.69 29.01 10.18
N GLY A 114 -19.31 28.70 11.32
CA GLY A 114 -19.70 29.74 12.29
C GLY A 114 -18.48 30.35 13.00
N PRO A 115 -18.68 31.51 13.73
CA PRO A 115 -17.57 32.22 14.39
C PRO A 115 -16.68 31.33 15.27
N LYS A 116 -17.28 30.37 16.01
CA LYS A 116 -16.55 29.44 16.85
C LYS A 116 -15.74 28.40 16.06
N ASP A 117 -16.23 28.01 14.88
CA ASP A 117 -15.55 27.05 14.02
C ASP A 117 -14.36 27.73 13.34
N LEU A 118 -14.53 28.99 12.91
CA LEU A 118 -13.46 29.80 12.35
C LEU A 118 -12.37 30.10 13.39
N GLU A 119 -12.73 30.41 14.63
CA GLU A 119 -11.78 30.59 15.73
C GLU A 119 -10.96 29.33 15.99
N LYS A 120 -11.60 28.15 16.11
CA LYS A 120 -10.91 26.85 16.28
C LYS A 120 -9.99 26.53 15.12
N ALA A 121 -10.38 26.88 13.90
CA ALA A 121 -9.57 26.74 12.71
C ALA A 121 -8.52 27.86 12.54
N GLN A 122 -8.42 28.76 13.54
CA GLN A 122 -7.44 29.85 13.57
C GLN A 122 -7.56 30.83 12.39
N PHE A 123 -8.77 31.10 11.90
CA PHE A 123 -9.02 32.19 10.97
C PHE A 123 -9.02 33.53 11.73
N ALA A 124 -8.44 34.55 11.11
CA ALA A 124 -8.37 35.90 11.70
C ALA A 124 -9.66 36.70 11.49
N THR A 125 -10.42 36.37 10.45
CA THR A 125 -11.65 37.11 10.06
C THR A 125 -12.78 36.14 9.72
N GLU A 126 -14.02 36.68 9.64
CA GLU A 126 -15.16 35.91 9.14
C GLU A 126 -15.14 35.76 7.60
N ASP A 127 -14.38 36.60 6.91
CA ASP A 127 -14.10 36.46 5.48
C ASP A 127 -12.95 35.46 5.25
N TYR A 128 -13.23 34.18 5.55
CA TYR A 128 -12.27 33.09 5.40
C TYR A 128 -11.87 32.85 3.94
N LEU A 129 -12.73 33.13 2.96
CA LEU A 129 -12.40 33.00 1.54
C LEU A 129 -11.41 34.08 1.12
N GLY A 130 -11.65 35.33 1.50
CA GLY A 130 -10.73 36.45 1.26
C GLY A 130 -9.39 36.27 1.96
N GLU A 131 -9.37 35.80 3.23
CA GLU A 131 -8.13 35.46 3.96
C GLU A 131 -7.29 34.42 3.23
N MET A 132 -7.92 33.44 2.58
CA MET A 132 -7.22 32.36 1.86
C MET A 132 -6.98 32.65 0.37
N GLY A 133 -7.46 33.80 -0.15
CA GLY A 133 -7.38 34.15 -1.57
C GLY A 133 -8.19 33.20 -2.47
N ILE A 134 -9.31 32.68 -1.96
CA ILE A 134 -10.18 31.77 -2.69
C ILE A 134 -11.23 32.57 -3.43
N ASP A 135 -11.34 32.35 -4.75
CA ASP A 135 -12.38 32.92 -5.58
C ASP A 135 -13.75 32.31 -5.21
N PRO A 136 -14.73 33.12 -4.74
CA PRO A 136 -16.06 32.65 -4.37
C PRO A 136 -16.81 31.92 -5.49
N ASP A 137 -16.56 32.28 -6.76
CA ASP A 137 -17.22 31.64 -7.91
C ASP A 137 -16.86 30.18 -8.09
N ARG A 138 -15.79 29.70 -7.42
CA ARG A 138 -15.39 28.30 -7.39
C ARG A 138 -15.93 27.52 -6.20
N VAL A 139 -16.67 28.19 -5.31
CA VAL A 139 -17.13 27.60 -4.06
C VAL A 139 -18.60 27.21 -4.14
N VAL A 140 -18.88 25.93 -4.04
CA VAL A 140 -20.23 25.39 -3.88
C VAL A 140 -20.57 25.41 -2.40
N SER A 141 -21.28 26.44 -1.99
CA SER A 141 -21.74 26.64 -0.61
C SER A 141 -23.02 25.84 -0.36
N CYS A 142 -22.98 24.89 0.57
CA CYS A 142 -24.11 24.00 0.84
C CYS A 142 -24.35 23.88 2.35
N PRO A 143 -25.57 24.07 2.86
CA PRO A 143 -25.91 23.87 4.27
C PRO A 143 -26.13 22.36 4.55
N ILE A 144 -25.06 21.57 4.39
CA ILE A 144 -25.11 20.09 4.44
C ILE A 144 -25.71 19.59 5.76
N THR A 145 -25.26 20.14 6.88
CA THR A 145 -25.71 19.74 8.21
C THR A 145 -27.22 19.95 8.38
N LYS A 146 -27.75 21.09 7.93
CA LYS A 146 -29.18 21.40 7.97
C LYS A 146 -29.96 20.44 7.05
N MET A 147 -29.52 20.30 5.80
CA MET A 147 -30.18 19.42 4.82
C MET A 147 -30.28 17.96 5.30
N VAL A 148 -29.25 17.45 5.95
CA VAL A 148 -29.24 16.09 6.51
C VAL A 148 -30.20 15.96 7.69
N LYS A 149 -30.30 16.97 8.57
CA LYS A 149 -31.26 17.00 9.66
C LYS A 149 -32.70 16.99 9.13
N ASP A 150 -32.97 17.84 8.13
CA ASP A 150 -34.31 17.94 7.53
C ASP A 150 -34.68 16.62 6.82
N CYS A 151 -33.75 16.00 6.08
CA CYS A 151 -33.95 14.72 5.39
C CYS A 151 -34.25 13.56 6.34
N LEU A 152 -33.68 13.55 7.53
CA LEU A 152 -33.81 12.47 8.52
C LEU A 152 -34.70 12.83 9.73
N ALA A 153 -35.44 13.93 9.69
CA ALA A 153 -36.29 14.42 10.80
C ALA A 153 -37.27 13.34 11.31
N GLU A 154 -37.85 12.55 10.40
CA GLU A 154 -38.81 11.50 10.70
C GLU A 154 -38.19 10.10 10.89
N SER A 155 -36.86 10.00 10.88
CA SER A 155 -36.15 8.69 10.94
C SER A 155 -36.15 8.03 12.32
N GLY A 156 -36.51 8.78 13.37
CA GLY A 156 -36.40 8.30 14.77
C GLY A 156 -34.94 8.22 15.28
N MET A 157 -33.96 8.68 14.53
CA MET A 157 -32.56 8.71 14.95
C MET A 157 -32.27 9.85 15.91
N ASP A 158 -31.32 9.64 16.84
CA ASP A 158 -30.80 10.75 17.64
C ASP A 158 -29.94 11.72 16.79
N ASN A 159 -29.78 12.95 17.27
CA ASN A 159 -29.05 14.00 16.53
C ASN A 159 -27.60 13.62 16.22
N LYS A 160 -26.94 12.87 17.10
CA LYS A 160 -25.55 12.41 16.90
C LYS A 160 -25.46 11.39 15.78
N ALA A 161 -26.42 10.49 15.67
CA ALA A 161 -26.51 9.51 14.60
C ALA A 161 -26.85 10.18 13.24
N ILE A 162 -27.75 11.18 13.24
CA ILE A 162 -28.08 11.98 12.05
C ILE A 162 -26.82 12.69 11.52
N LEU A 163 -26.07 13.37 12.39
CA LEU A 163 -24.85 14.09 11.99
C LEU A 163 -23.75 13.17 11.39
N LYS A 164 -23.73 11.90 11.73
CA LYS A 164 -22.83 10.92 11.11
C LYS A 164 -23.14 10.61 9.64
N CYS A 165 -24.31 11.03 9.14
CA CYS A 165 -24.72 10.82 7.76
C CYS A 165 -24.30 11.99 6.82
N ARG A 166 -23.67 13.05 7.34
CA ARG A 166 -23.27 14.24 6.53
C ARG A 166 -22.37 13.88 5.34
N ASN A 167 -21.46 12.95 5.55
CA ASN A 167 -20.58 12.43 4.50
C ASN A 167 -21.33 11.82 3.31
N MET A 168 -22.52 11.25 3.54
CA MET A 168 -23.34 10.68 2.48
C MET A 168 -23.99 11.77 1.61
N PHE A 169 -24.32 12.92 2.19
CA PHE A 169 -24.80 14.06 1.42
C PHE A 169 -23.70 14.59 0.48
N ALA A 170 -22.50 14.79 1.03
CA ALA A 170 -21.34 15.21 0.23
C ALA A 170 -21.04 14.19 -0.89
N LEU A 171 -21.12 12.89 -0.61
CA LEU A 171 -20.98 11.83 -1.60
C LEU A 171 -22.05 11.95 -2.71
N GLY A 172 -23.32 12.19 -2.34
CA GLY A 172 -24.41 12.38 -3.30
C GLY A 172 -24.15 13.55 -4.25
N LEU A 173 -23.70 14.69 -3.71
CA LEU A 173 -23.35 15.87 -4.49
C LEU A 173 -22.17 15.61 -5.45
N VAL A 174 -21.13 14.91 -4.98
CA VAL A 174 -20.00 14.50 -5.84
C VAL A 174 -20.46 13.49 -6.91
N CYS A 175 -21.34 12.56 -6.57
CA CYS A 175 -21.92 11.62 -7.57
C CYS A 175 -22.71 12.36 -8.65
N TRP A 176 -23.46 13.40 -8.30
CA TRP A 176 -24.12 14.25 -9.28
C TRP A 176 -23.10 14.98 -10.18
N LEU A 177 -22.09 15.61 -9.58
CA LEU A 177 -21.06 16.37 -10.30
C LEU A 177 -20.34 15.49 -11.36
N PHE A 178 -20.15 14.20 -11.06
CA PHE A 178 -19.47 13.23 -11.94
C PHE A 178 -20.40 12.26 -12.65
N ASN A 179 -21.70 12.55 -12.68
CA ASN A 179 -22.72 11.72 -13.37
C ASN A 179 -22.64 10.23 -12.97
N ARG A 180 -22.42 9.91 -11.68
CA ARG A 180 -22.35 8.54 -11.19
C ARG A 180 -23.73 7.93 -10.95
N ASN A 181 -23.88 6.66 -11.30
CA ASN A 181 -25.13 5.93 -11.08
C ASN A 181 -25.34 5.62 -9.60
N LEU A 182 -26.33 6.24 -8.98
CA LEU A 182 -26.65 6.03 -7.57
C LEU A 182 -27.06 4.60 -7.21
N ASN A 183 -27.54 3.79 -8.17
CA ASN A 183 -27.86 2.38 -7.88
C ASN A 183 -26.64 1.60 -7.41
N LEU A 184 -25.43 1.91 -7.92
CA LEU A 184 -24.20 1.28 -7.47
C LEU A 184 -23.85 1.68 -6.03
N VAL A 185 -24.03 2.96 -5.69
CA VAL A 185 -23.86 3.48 -4.33
C VAL A 185 -24.86 2.81 -3.36
N ASN A 186 -26.13 2.73 -3.77
CA ASN A 186 -27.20 2.15 -2.97
C ASN A 186 -26.94 0.66 -2.69
N ASN A 187 -26.52 -0.10 -3.70
CA ASN A 187 -26.17 -1.51 -3.54
C ASN A 187 -24.98 -1.67 -2.58
N TYR A 188 -23.93 -0.88 -2.74
CA TYR A 188 -22.80 -0.90 -1.81
C TYR A 188 -23.22 -0.64 -0.37
N LEU A 189 -24.09 0.36 -0.15
CA LEU A 189 -24.59 0.70 1.20
C LEU A 189 -25.43 -0.44 1.81
N ARG A 190 -26.30 -1.09 1.01
CA ARG A 190 -27.09 -2.24 1.45
C ARG A 190 -26.20 -3.42 1.82
N ASP A 191 -25.20 -3.72 1.03
CA ASP A 191 -24.24 -4.80 1.31
C ASP A 191 -23.42 -4.51 2.58
N LYS A 192 -22.88 -3.30 2.67
CA LYS A 192 -22.06 -2.88 3.83
C LYS A 192 -22.83 -2.89 5.13
N PHE A 193 -24.07 -2.45 5.10
CA PHE A 193 -24.93 -2.38 6.28
C PHE A 193 -26.01 -3.48 6.32
N ALA A 194 -25.75 -4.64 5.69
CA ALA A 194 -26.71 -5.75 5.62
C ALA A 194 -27.25 -6.19 6.98
N LYS A 195 -26.42 -6.11 8.04
CA LYS A 195 -26.83 -6.41 9.43
C LYS A 195 -27.66 -5.29 10.10
N LYS A 196 -27.77 -4.12 9.48
CA LYS A 196 -28.47 -2.93 9.99
C LYS A 196 -29.19 -2.22 8.83
N PRO A 197 -30.24 -2.82 8.22
CA PRO A 197 -30.88 -2.31 7.01
C PRO A 197 -31.38 -0.87 7.13
N GLN A 198 -31.89 -0.48 8.30
CA GLN A 198 -32.39 0.89 8.52
C GLN A 198 -31.27 1.94 8.38
N ILE A 199 -30.04 1.60 8.78
CA ILE A 199 -28.87 2.49 8.59
C ILE A 199 -28.58 2.61 7.10
N ALA A 200 -28.65 1.51 6.33
CA ALA A 200 -28.45 1.55 4.89
C ALA A 200 -29.46 2.49 4.22
N GLU A 201 -30.76 2.30 4.49
CA GLU A 201 -31.82 3.10 3.87
C GLU A 201 -31.75 4.60 4.27
N ASN A 202 -31.41 4.91 5.52
CA ASN A 202 -31.21 6.30 5.94
C ASN A 202 -30.02 6.95 5.21
N ASN A 203 -28.90 6.24 5.05
CA ASN A 203 -27.77 6.73 4.26
C ASN A 203 -28.13 6.91 2.78
N ILE A 204 -28.89 6.00 2.19
CA ILE A 204 -29.38 6.09 0.81
C ILE A 204 -30.26 7.33 0.61
N LYS A 205 -31.17 7.62 1.55
CA LYS A 205 -31.98 8.85 1.49
C LYS A 205 -31.09 10.10 1.47
N VAL A 206 -30.04 10.12 2.30
CA VAL A 206 -29.13 11.27 2.38
C VAL A 206 -28.28 11.41 1.12
N VAL A 207 -27.79 10.30 0.54
CA VAL A 207 -27.09 10.32 -0.76
C VAL A 207 -28.01 10.89 -1.85
N GLN A 208 -29.26 10.46 -1.91
CA GLN A 208 -30.25 10.98 -2.87
C GLN A 208 -30.48 12.47 -2.67
N ALA A 209 -30.64 12.93 -1.41
CA ALA A 209 -30.83 14.35 -1.10
C ALA A 209 -29.62 15.20 -1.57
N GLY A 210 -28.40 14.72 -1.41
CA GLY A 210 -27.19 15.41 -1.92
C GLY A 210 -27.14 15.46 -3.44
N PHE A 211 -27.53 14.38 -4.11
CA PHE A 211 -27.60 14.31 -5.56
C PHE A 211 -28.67 15.28 -6.12
N ASP A 212 -29.85 15.31 -5.52
CA ASP A 212 -30.96 16.18 -5.92
C ASP A 212 -30.63 17.66 -5.63
N TYR A 213 -29.90 17.94 -4.55
CA TYR A 213 -29.41 19.28 -4.26
C TYR A 213 -28.51 19.78 -5.39
N GLY A 214 -27.63 18.94 -5.94
CA GLY A 214 -26.79 19.27 -7.08
C GLY A 214 -27.62 19.73 -8.29
N HIS A 215 -28.72 19.06 -8.59
CA HIS A 215 -29.64 19.47 -9.66
C HIS A 215 -30.28 20.84 -9.42
N ASN A 216 -30.54 21.20 -8.15
CA ASN A 216 -31.19 22.45 -7.80
C ASN A 216 -30.20 23.64 -7.79
N VAL A 217 -28.90 23.39 -7.51
CA VAL A 217 -27.85 24.44 -7.46
C VAL A 217 -26.94 24.45 -8.68
N HIS A 218 -27.37 23.82 -9.78
CA HIS A 218 -26.59 23.72 -11.01
C HIS A 218 -26.09 25.06 -11.55
N ALA A 219 -26.74 26.17 -11.22
CA ALA A 219 -26.26 27.52 -11.58
C ALA A 219 -24.93 27.92 -10.89
N SER A 220 -24.53 27.22 -9.84
CA SER A 220 -23.29 27.48 -9.09
C SER A 220 -22.09 26.71 -9.62
N VAL A 221 -22.27 25.84 -10.64
CA VAL A 221 -21.17 25.10 -11.30
C VAL A 221 -21.29 25.23 -12.81
N PRO A 222 -20.17 25.44 -13.53
CA PRO A 222 -20.20 25.69 -14.98
C PRO A 222 -20.58 24.44 -15.80
N ALA A 223 -20.34 23.24 -15.27
CA ALA A 223 -20.58 21.96 -15.97
C ALA A 223 -20.63 20.81 -14.97
N THR A 224 -21.21 19.69 -15.37
CA THR A 224 -20.95 18.38 -14.78
C THR A 224 -19.94 17.62 -15.62
N TYR A 225 -19.36 16.55 -15.07
CA TYR A 225 -18.26 15.84 -15.69
C TYR A 225 -18.60 14.37 -15.91
N ARG A 226 -17.96 13.76 -16.92
CA ARG A 226 -18.02 12.34 -17.16
C ARG A 226 -16.62 11.82 -17.44
N ILE A 227 -16.28 10.67 -16.86
CA ILE A 227 -15.04 9.93 -17.15
C ILE A 227 -15.51 8.55 -17.66
N GLU A 228 -15.46 8.35 -18.98
CA GLU A 228 -15.78 7.07 -19.58
C GLU A 228 -14.59 6.13 -19.49
N SER A 229 -14.85 4.86 -19.16
CA SER A 229 -13.80 3.87 -19.09
C SER A 229 -13.32 3.48 -20.48
N THR A 230 -12.03 3.51 -20.71
CA THR A 230 -11.36 2.93 -21.90
C THR A 230 -10.95 1.48 -21.67
N HIS A 231 -11.15 0.95 -20.45
CA HIS A 231 -10.78 -0.41 -20.09
C HIS A 231 -11.70 -1.43 -20.77
N LYS A 232 -11.11 -2.34 -21.55
CA LYS A 232 -11.84 -3.35 -22.34
C LYS A 232 -11.46 -4.79 -21.99
N GLU A 233 -10.52 -4.98 -21.07
CA GLU A 233 -10.10 -6.33 -20.71
C GLU A 233 -11.19 -7.04 -19.88
N PRO A 234 -11.71 -8.20 -20.34
CA PRO A 234 -12.73 -8.92 -19.60
C PRO A 234 -12.16 -9.51 -18.31
N GLY A 235 -12.99 -9.58 -17.26
CA GLY A 235 -12.60 -10.12 -15.98
C GLY A 235 -13.49 -9.64 -14.83
N ARG A 236 -13.19 -10.12 -13.63
CA ARG A 236 -13.79 -9.61 -12.41
C ARG A 236 -12.80 -8.65 -11.76
N TYR A 237 -13.29 -7.46 -11.43
CA TYR A 237 -12.47 -6.40 -10.83
C TYR A 237 -13.02 -6.01 -9.48
N MET A 238 -12.12 -5.57 -8.60
CA MET A 238 -12.49 -4.94 -7.34
C MET A 238 -11.52 -3.81 -7.00
N ASP A 239 -12.00 -2.86 -6.23
CA ASP A 239 -11.17 -1.89 -5.52
C ASP A 239 -10.54 -2.58 -4.31
N ILE A 240 -9.20 -2.67 -4.27
CA ILE A 240 -8.48 -3.40 -3.23
C ILE A 240 -7.38 -2.55 -2.60
N THR A 241 -7.34 -2.53 -1.27
CA THR A 241 -6.20 -1.93 -0.54
C THR A 241 -5.02 -2.89 -0.48
N GLY A 242 -3.80 -2.35 -0.35
CA GLY A 242 -2.61 -3.20 -0.32
C GLY A 242 -2.57 -4.18 0.85
N ASN A 243 -3.00 -3.78 2.04
CA ASN A 243 -3.10 -4.71 3.18
C ASN A 243 -4.05 -5.88 2.90
N LYS A 244 -5.19 -5.60 2.26
CA LYS A 244 -6.14 -6.64 1.87
C LYS A 244 -5.58 -7.52 0.75
N ALA A 245 -4.90 -6.92 -0.23
CA ALA A 245 -4.23 -7.65 -1.30
C ALA A 245 -3.12 -8.55 -0.76
N THR A 246 -2.32 -8.07 0.20
CA THR A 246 -1.33 -8.88 0.92
C THR A 246 -1.98 -10.09 1.59
N ALA A 247 -3.06 -9.88 2.35
CA ALA A 247 -3.78 -10.97 3.00
C ALA A 247 -4.29 -12.01 2.00
N TYR A 248 -4.84 -11.57 0.86
CA TYR A 248 -5.34 -12.48 -0.19
C TYR A 248 -4.20 -13.24 -0.87
N GLY A 249 -3.04 -12.60 -1.12
CA GLY A 249 -1.86 -13.25 -1.67
C GLY A 249 -1.34 -14.38 -0.77
N LEU A 250 -1.32 -14.14 0.55
CA LEU A 250 -0.94 -15.15 1.55
C LEU A 250 -1.93 -16.33 1.58
N VAL A 251 -3.24 -16.06 1.57
CA VAL A 251 -4.27 -17.12 1.53
C VAL A 251 -4.16 -17.94 0.25
N ALA A 252 -4.01 -17.28 -0.90
CA ALA A 252 -3.86 -17.95 -2.19
C ALA A 252 -2.59 -18.83 -2.24
N ALA A 253 -1.49 -18.37 -1.66
CA ALA A 253 -0.25 -19.13 -1.59
C ALA A 253 -0.40 -20.38 -0.69
N ALA A 254 -1.05 -20.25 0.46
CA ALA A 254 -1.32 -21.38 1.36
C ALA A 254 -2.21 -22.43 0.68
N GLU A 255 -3.29 -21.99 0.03
CA GLU A 255 -4.19 -22.86 -0.74
C GLU A 255 -3.44 -23.59 -1.87
N LYS A 256 -2.60 -22.86 -2.61
CA LYS A 256 -1.81 -23.42 -3.73
C LYS A 256 -0.78 -24.44 -3.26
N ALA A 257 -0.22 -24.24 -2.07
CA ALA A 257 0.73 -25.17 -1.45
C ALA A 257 0.05 -26.31 -0.69
N GLY A 258 -1.27 -26.29 -0.52
CA GLY A 258 -2.01 -27.28 0.27
C GLY A 258 -1.70 -27.20 1.78
N LEU A 259 -1.36 -26.02 2.29
CA LEU A 259 -0.94 -25.79 3.67
C LEU A 259 -1.96 -24.94 4.45
N ARG A 260 -1.95 -25.07 5.77
CA ARG A 260 -2.61 -24.09 6.63
C ARG A 260 -1.82 -22.80 6.66
N LEU A 261 -2.52 -21.66 6.66
CA LEU A 261 -1.91 -20.36 6.87
C LEU A 261 -1.94 -20.01 8.37
N PHE A 262 -0.80 -19.69 8.95
CA PHE A 262 -0.69 -19.23 10.34
C PHE A 262 -0.12 -17.82 10.38
N LEU A 263 -0.84 -16.89 11.01
CA LEU A 263 -0.35 -15.56 11.32
C LEU A 263 -0.14 -15.41 12.82
N GLY A 264 1.11 -15.22 13.26
CA GLY A 264 1.46 -14.77 14.62
C GLY A 264 1.87 -13.31 14.59
N SER A 265 1.12 -12.42 15.26
CA SER A 265 1.35 -10.99 15.15
C SER A 265 0.95 -10.22 16.41
N TYR A 266 1.51 -9.02 16.53
CA TYR A 266 1.06 -7.99 17.47
C TYR A 266 0.53 -6.78 16.69
N PRO A 267 -0.61 -6.19 17.09
CA PRO A 267 -1.20 -5.08 16.36
C PRO A 267 -0.32 -3.84 16.34
N ILE A 268 -0.03 -3.32 15.16
CA ILE A 268 0.71 -2.08 14.94
C ILE A 268 0.23 -1.39 13.67
N THR A 269 0.03 -0.08 13.73
CA THR A 269 -0.26 0.75 12.54
C THR A 269 0.98 0.82 11.63
N PRO A 270 0.83 0.61 10.30
CA PRO A 270 -0.39 0.36 9.55
C PRO A 270 -0.66 -1.13 9.23
N ALA A 271 0.09 -2.08 9.81
CA ALA A 271 0.05 -3.50 9.48
C ALA A 271 -1.17 -4.26 10.04
N THR A 272 -1.89 -3.70 11.02
CA THR A 272 -2.98 -4.37 11.74
C THR A 272 -4.11 -4.86 10.81
N ASP A 273 -4.36 -4.18 9.70
CA ASP A 273 -5.43 -4.54 8.78
C ASP A 273 -5.18 -5.89 8.08
N ILE A 274 -3.92 -6.34 7.96
CA ILE A 274 -3.59 -7.70 7.48
C ILE A 274 -4.14 -8.73 8.47
N LEU A 275 -3.91 -8.55 9.79
CA LEU A 275 -4.45 -9.41 10.82
C LEU A 275 -5.99 -9.42 10.80
N HIS A 276 -6.61 -8.24 10.71
CA HIS A 276 -8.08 -8.11 10.66
C HIS A 276 -8.69 -8.77 9.42
N GLU A 277 -8.02 -8.69 8.27
CA GLU A 277 -8.50 -9.33 7.05
C GLU A 277 -8.35 -10.86 7.15
N LEU A 278 -7.17 -11.36 7.52
CA LEU A 278 -6.91 -12.80 7.65
C LEU A 278 -7.85 -13.47 8.66
N ALA A 279 -8.21 -12.79 9.75
CA ALA A 279 -9.14 -13.31 10.76
C ALA A 279 -10.55 -13.61 10.21
N LYS A 280 -10.92 -13.07 9.04
CA LYS A 280 -12.19 -13.35 8.36
C LYS A 280 -12.18 -14.65 7.58
N HIS A 281 -11.00 -15.22 7.27
CA HIS A 281 -10.80 -16.35 6.35
C HIS A 281 -10.58 -17.69 7.08
N LYS A 282 -11.18 -17.88 8.26
CA LYS A 282 -11.08 -19.14 9.04
C LYS A 282 -11.56 -20.35 8.26
N SER A 283 -12.56 -20.20 7.40
CA SER A 283 -13.07 -21.26 6.52
C SER A 283 -12.06 -21.75 5.48
N CYS A 284 -11.04 -20.95 5.17
CA CYS A 284 -9.92 -21.30 4.29
C CYS A 284 -8.71 -21.86 5.07
N GLY A 285 -8.91 -22.34 6.31
CA GLY A 285 -7.83 -22.89 7.11
C GLY A 285 -6.86 -21.87 7.72
N VAL A 286 -7.24 -20.60 7.75
CA VAL A 286 -6.41 -19.52 8.32
C VAL A 286 -6.50 -19.52 9.83
N ILE A 287 -5.35 -19.52 10.50
CA ILE A 287 -5.18 -19.40 11.94
C ILE A 287 -4.51 -18.06 12.23
N THR A 288 -5.17 -17.21 13.04
CA THR A 288 -4.59 -15.94 13.48
C THR A 288 -4.42 -15.93 14.98
N VAL A 289 -3.21 -15.56 15.44
CA VAL A 289 -2.88 -15.43 16.85
C VAL A 289 -2.37 -14.02 17.11
N GLN A 290 -3.09 -13.28 17.95
CA GLN A 290 -2.61 -12.01 18.48
C GLN A 290 -1.83 -12.30 19.75
N CYS A 291 -0.55 -11.92 19.74
CA CYS A 291 0.37 -12.10 20.85
C CYS A 291 0.50 -10.83 21.70
N GLU A 292 1.21 -10.92 22.83
CA GLU A 292 1.44 -9.79 23.74
C GLU A 292 2.47 -8.78 23.22
N ASP A 293 3.38 -9.23 22.33
CA ASP A 293 4.39 -8.38 21.69
C ASP A 293 4.85 -8.96 20.33
N GLU A 294 5.74 -8.24 19.66
CA GLU A 294 6.28 -8.58 18.36
C GLU A 294 7.20 -9.81 18.40
N ILE A 295 7.93 -10.04 19.48
CA ILE A 295 8.84 -11.17 19.65
C ILE A 295 8.03 -12.46 19.73
N SER A 296 7.05 -12.49 20.61
CA SER A 296 6.10 -13.60 20.77
C SER A 296 5.34 -13.91 19.48
N GLY A 297 4.91 -12.87 18.75
CA GLY A 297 4.27 -13.02 17.45
C GLY A 297 5.16 -13.71 16.43
N CYS A 298 6.42 -13.34 16.33
CA CYS A 298 7.41 -13.96 15.44
C CYS A 298 7.75 -15.40 15.87
N ALA A 299 8.01 -15.61 17.15
CA ALA A 299 8.37 -16.93 17.69
C ALA A 299 7.23 -17.95 17.51
N SER A 300 5.97 -17.54 17.71
CA SER A 300 4.82 -18.40 17.46
C SER A 300 4.69 -18.81 15.99
N ALA A 301 4.99 -17.88 15.06
CA ALA A 301 5.02 -18.16 13.64
C ALA A 301 6.15 -19.14 13.26
N ILE A 302 7.33 -19.00 13.87
CA ILE A 302 8.44 -19.97 13.69
C ILE A 302 8.03 -21.37 14.13
N GLY A 303 7.38 -21.51 15.29
CA GLY A 303 6.86 -22.79 15.77
C GLY A 303 5.80 -23.39 14.82
N ALA A 304 4.92 -22.56 14.26
CA ALA A 304 3.93 -22.98 13.27
C ALA A 304 4.60 -23.43 11.95
N SER A 305 5.64 -22.74 11.51
CA SER A 305 6.47 -23.14 10.36
C SER A 305 7.13 -24.49 10.58
N PHE A 306 7.75 -24.68 11.73
CA PHE A 306 8.33 -25.99 12.10
C PHE A 306 7.28 -27.10 12.05
N ALA A 307 6.03 -26.81 12.47
CA ALA A 307 4.91 -27.74 12.44
C ALA A 307 4.25 -27.91 11.04
N GLY A 308 4.80 -27.31 9.99
CA GLY A 308 4.38 -27.54 8.60
C GLY A 308 3.32 -26.55 8.08
N ALA A 309 3.15 -25.40 8.68
CA ALA A 309 2.27 -24.33 8.17
C ALA A 309 3.03 -23.35 7.27
N LEU A 310 2.33 -22.69 6.34
CA LEU A 310 2.80 -21.41 5.82
C LEU A 310 2.66 -20.37 6.94
N ALA A 311 3.79 -20.00 7.53
CA ALA A 311 3.82 -19.10 8.67
C ALA A 311 4.14 -17.66 8.25
N VAL A 312 3.45 -16.72 8.90
CA VAL A 312 3.54 -15.29 8.60
C VAL A 312 3.58 -14.49 9.90
N THR A 313 4.32 -13.41 9.91
CA THR A 313 4.23 -12.35 10.91
C THR A 313 4.16 -11.01 10.22
N SER A 314 3.32 -10.07 10.69
CA SER A 314 3.19 -8.73 10.13
C SER A 314 3.56 -7.68 11.17
N THR A 315 4.23 -6.62 10.72
CA THR A 315 4.73 -5.56 11.60
C THR A 315 5.02 -4.26 10.82
N SER A 316 5.69 -3.33 11.47
CA SER A 316 6.23 -2.08 10.94
C SER A 316 7.63 -1.85 11.54
N GLY A 317 8.36 -0.82 11.14
CA GLY A 317 9.75 -0.56 11.52
C GLY A 317 10.12 -0.84 12.98
N PRO A 318 9.41 -0.32 14.01
CA PRO A 318 9.73 -0.64 15.40
C PRO A 318 9.66 -2.14 15.69
N GLY A 319 8.67 -2.83 15.15
CA GLY A 319 8.50 -4.25 15.37
C GLY A 319 9.50 -5.12 14.62
N ILE A 320 9.98 -4.69 13.43
CA ILE A 320 11.05 -5.42 12.74
C ILE A 320 12.34 -5.40 13.58
N CYS A 321 12.64 -4.29 14.25
CA CYS A 321 13.76 -4.20 15.16
C CYS A 321 13.64 -5.19 16.33
N LEU A 322 12.45 -5.29 16.94
CA LEU A 322 12.19 -6.22 18.05
C LEU A 322 12.26 -7.69 17.63
N LYS A 323 11.92 -8.02 16.39
CA LYS A 323 11.94 -9.38 15.84
C LYS A 323 13.32 -9.84 15.37
N SER A 324 14.36 -8.99 15.42
CA SER A 324 15.67 -9.26 14.78
C SER A 324 16.28 -10.59 15.20
N GLU A 325 16.27 -10.95 16.48
CA GLU A 325 16.79 -12.23 16.97
C GLU A 325 15.91 -13.41 16.56
N ALA A 326 14.59 -13.29 16.68
CA ALA A 326 13.67 -14.35 16.26
C ALA A 326 13.78 -14.64 14.75
N MET A 327 13.97 -13.60 13.92
CA MET A 327 14.25 -13.79 12.49
C MET A 327 15.53 -14.59 12.26
N ASN A 328 16.57 -14.39 13.07
CA ASN A 328 17.82 -15.17 13.02
C ASN A 328 17.60 -16.63 13.38
N LEU A 329 16.72 -16.91 14.35
CA LEU A 329 16.33 -18.29 14.65
C LEU A 329 15.73 -18.96 13.41
N ALA A 330 14.84 -18.27 12.68
CA ALA A 330 14.28 -18.81 11.45
C ALA A 330 15.33 -19.01 10.34
N VAL A 331 16.37 -18.14 10.29
CA VAL A 331 17.48 -18.28 9.34
C VAL A 331 18.34 -19.49 9.65
N ILE A 332 18.74 -19.69 10.91
CA ILE A 332 19.62 -20.83 11.28
C ILE A 332 18.90 -22.15 11.22
N ASP A 333 17.62 -22.19 11.56
CA ASP A 333 16.75 -23.37 11.43
C ASP A 333 16.30 -23.62 9.99
N GLU A 334 16.52 -22.66 9.10
CA GLU A 334 16.10 -22.69 7.70
C GLU A 334 14.61 -23.05 7.56
N LEU A 335 13.77 -22.29 8.23
CA LEU A 335 12.33 -22.46 8.23
C LEU A 335 11.63 -21.43 7.32
N PRO A 336 10.62 -21.83 6.54
CA PRO A 336 9.84 -20.91 5.73
C PRO A 336 9.02 -19.96 6.62
N LEU A 337 9.24 -18.66 6.46
CA LEU A 337 8.52 -17.63 7.21
C LEU A 337 8.38 -16.38 6.34
N VAL A 338 7.19 -15.79 6.24
CA VAL A 338 6.99 -14.50 5.61
C VAL A 338 6.90 -13.42 6.68
N ILE A 339 7.79 -12.44 6.60
CA ILE A 339 7.78 -11.27 7.49
C ILE A 339 7.32 -10.07 6.68
N VAL A 340 6.08 -9.60 6.92
CA VAL A 340 5.55 -8.42 6.25
C VAL A 340 5.89 -7.20 7.07
N ASP A 341 6.74 -6.33 6.52
CA ASP A 341 7.08 -5.04 7.08
C ASP A 341 6.33 -3.93 6.34
N VAL A 342 5.32 -3.37 6.98
CA VAL A 342 4.59 -2.21 6.47
C VAL A 342 5.26 -0.95 7.00
N GLN A 343 6.21 -0.43 6.25
CA GLN A 343 7.07 0.68 6.64
C GLN A 343 6.27 1.95 6.95
N ARG A 344 6.74 2.71 7.93
CA ARG A 344 6.21 4.01 8.31
C ARG A 344 7.32 4.97 8.70
N GLY A 345 7.02 6.27 8.79
CA GLY A 345 8.00 7.26 9.21
C GLY A 345 8.55 6.97 10.60
N GLY A 346 9.89 6.85 10.69
CA GLY A 346 10.66 6.64 11.91
C GLY A 346 11.39 7.91 12.36
N PRO A 347 12.34 7.79 13.31
CA PRO A 347 12.71 6.63 14.13
C PRO A 347 11.71 6.38 15.30
N SER A 348 11.81 5.21 15.94
CA SER A 348 10.94 4.75 17.05
C SER A 348 9.46 4.77 16.64
N THR A 349 8.57 5.30 17.47
CA THR A 349 7.15 5.45 17.16
C THR A 349 6.93 6.37 15.94
N GLY A 350 7.74 7.39 15.80
CA GLY A 350 7.84 8.28 14.64
C GLY A 350 6.51 8.87 14.20
N LEU A 351 6.17 8.61 12.95
CA LEU A 351 4.94 9.04 12.29
C LEU A 351 4.09 7.82 11.89
N PRO A 352 3.27 7.26 12.81
CA PRO A 352 2.63 5.96 12.62
C PRO A 352 1.73 5.83 11.38
N THR A 353 1.17 6.95 10.91
CA THR A 353 0.25 6.98 9.77
C THR A 353 0.89 7.52 8.48
N LYS A 354 2.19 7.78 8.49
CA LYS A 354 2.91 8.39 7.37
C LYS A 354 3.85 7.40 6.72
N SER A 355 4.07 7.54 5.41
CA SER A 355 4.78 6.59 4.57
C SER A 355 6.25 7.00 4.38
N GLU A 356 7.16 6.05 4.57
CA GLU A 356 8.58 6.15 4.22
C GLU A 356 9.10 4.78 3.78
N GLN A 357 10.31 4.74 3.19
CA GLN A 357 11.03 3.52 2.81
C GLN A 357 12.34 3.40 3.61
N THR A 358 12.28 3.67 4.92
CA THR A 358 13.46 3.83 5.78
C THR A 358 13.94 2.55 6.45
N ASP A 359 13.23 1.43 6.27
CA ASP A 359 13.57 0.15 6.89
C ASP A 359 14.39 -0.78 5.98
N LEU A 360 14.80 -0.32 4.78
CA LEU A 360 15.50 -1.16 3.80
C LEU A 360 16.81 -1.75 4.33
N LEU A 361 17.68 -0.93 4.92
CA LEU A 361 18.96 -1.44 5.47
C LEU A 361 18.74 -2.30 6.71
N GLN A 362 17.70 -2.03 7.51
CA GLN A 362 17.27 -2.90 8.60
C GLN A 362 16.85 -4.27 8.05
N ALA A 363 16.06 -4.31 6.99
CA ALA A 363 15.63 -5.55 6.34
C ALA A 363 16.82 -6.33 5.77
N LEU A 364 17.82 -5.67 5.21
CA LEU A 364 19.00 -6.30 4.61
C LEU A 364 20.01 -6.77 5.67
N TYR A 365 20.31 -5.94 6.68
CA TYR A 365 21.47 -6.11 7.56
C TYR A 365 21.17 -6.03 9.06
N GLY A 366 19.93 -5.74 9.45
CA GLY A 366 19.59 -5.43 10.87
C GLY A 366 19.47 -6.66 11.77
N ARG A 367 20.37 -7.63 11.66
CA ARG A 367 20.42 -8.84 12.48
C ARG A 367 21.87 -9.14 12.91
N ASN A 368 22.05 -9.98 13.93
CA ASN A 368 23.37 -10.43 14.32
C ASN A 368 23.85 -11.60 13.45
N GLY A 369 25.17 -11.72 13.29
CA GLY A 369 25.81 -12.78 12.51
C GLY A 369 25.57 -12.65 10.99
N GLU A 370 26.05 -13.65 10.23
CA GLU A 370 25.81 -13.77 8.81
C GLU A 370 24.40 -14.35 8.57
N SER A 371 23.44 -13.46 8.33
CA SER A 371 22.01 -13.78 8.29
C SER A 371 21.37 -13.34 6.98
N PRO A 372 21.65 -14.03 5.88
CA PRO A 372 21.11 -13.70 4.57
C PRO A 372 19.61 -14.02 4.49
N MET A 373 18.82 -13.06 4.01
CA MET A 373 17.39 -13.21 3.80
C MET A 373 16.96 -12.60 2.46
N PRO A 374 16.06 -13.23 1.72
CA PRO A 374 15.40 -12.59 0.59
C PRO A 374 14.58 -11.38 1.05
N VAL A 375 14.61 -10.31 0.22
CA VAL A 375 13.85 -9.09 0.44
C VAL A 375 13.11 -8.73 -0.85
N ILE A 376 11.79 -8.60 -0.75
CA ILE A 376 10.89 -8.21 -1.85
C ILE A 376 10.16 -6.93 -1.44
N ALA A 377 9.93 -6.02 -2.39
CA ALA A 377 9.21 -4.78 -2.16
C ALA A 377 8.00 -4.66 -3.11
N ALA A 378 6.80 -4.45 -2.56
CA ALA A 378 5.59 -4.30 -3.36
C ALA A 378 5.54 -2.95 -4.07
N LEU A 379 5.09 -2.93 -5.33
CA LEU A 379 5.14 -1.77 -6.21
C LEU A 379 3.88 -0.88 -6.14
N SER A 380 2.75 -1.46 -5.79
CA SER A 380 1.45 -0.78 -5.75
C SER A 380 0.48 -1.52 -4.82
N PRO A 381 -0.69 -0.93 -4.49
CA PRO A 381 -1.70 -1.64 -3.69
C PRO A 381 -2.12 -2.98 -4.30
N THR A 382 -2.30 -3.04 -5.61
CA THR A 382 -2.69 -4.29 -6.30
C THR A 382 -1.54 -5.29 -6.39
N ASP A 383 -0.30 -4.82 -6.55
CA ASP A 383 0.90 -5.66 -6.58
C ASP A 383 1.22 -6.32 -5.22
N CYS A 384 0.67 -5.81 -4.12
CA CYS A 384 0.80 -6.45 -2.81
C CYS A 384 0.30 -7.89 -2.80
N PHE A 385 -0.68 -8.25 -3.64
CA PHE A 385 -1.11 -9.64 -3.82
C PHE A 385 0.02 -10.50 -4.39
N ASP A 386 0.58 -10.09 -5.52
CA ASP A 386 1.64 -10.84 -6.20
C ASP A 386 2.92 -10.88 -5.36
N ALA A 387 3.26 -9.78 -4.70
CA ALA A 387 4.43 -9.69 -3.83
C ALA A 387 4.32 -10.65 -2.63
N ALA A 388 3.15 -10.73 -1.98
CA ALA A 388 2.89 -11.66 -0.88
C ALA A 388 2.88 -13.12 -1.34
N TYR A 389 2.30 -13.39 -2.52
CA TYR A 389 2.33 -14.71 -3.13
C TYR A 389 3.76 -15.17 -3.43
N GLN A 390 4.57 -14.30 -4.07
CA GLN A 390 5.97 -14.61 -4.39
C GLN A 390 6.84 -14.75 -3.14
N ALA A 391 6.65 -13.91 -2.12
CA ALA A 391 7.34 -14.07 -0.84
C ALA A 391 7.05 -15.43 -0.19
N SER A 392 5.79 -15.85 -0.21
CA SER A 392 5.37 -17.16 0.29
C SER A 392 5.97 -18.31 -0.51
N ARG A 393 5.96 -18.19 -1.84
CA ARG A 393 6.54 -19.17 -2.74
C ARG A 393 8.04 -19.34 -2.48
N ILE A 394 8.78 -18.23 -2.42
CA ILE A 394 10.22 -18.25 -2.14
C ILE A 394 10.49 -18.86 -0.76
N ALA A 395 9.73 -18.48 0.27
CA ALA A 395 9.90 -19.03 1.61
C ALA A 395 9.75 -20.55 1.63
N LEU A 396 8.71 -21.07 0.98
CA LEU A 396 8.39 -22.50 0.96
C LEU A 396 9.33 -23.31 0.06
N GLU A 397 9.66 -22.81 -1.13
CA GLU A 397 10.51 -23.54 -2.09
C GLU A 397 11.99 -23.51 -1.70
N HIS A 398 12.44 -22.49 -0.94
CA HIS A 398 13.84 -22.34 -0.54
C HIS A 398 14.09 -22.52 0.96
N LEU A 399 13.05 -22.85 1.75
CA LEU A 399 13.12 -23.03 3.20
C LEU A 399 13.95 -21.92 3.87
N THR A 400 13.45 -20.71 3.77
CA THR A 400 14.11 -19.50 4.28
C THR A 400 13.08 -18.47 4.71
N PRO A 401 13.31 -17.69 5.75
CA PRO A 401 12.47 -16.52 6.00
C PRO A 401 12.66 -15.50 4.88
N VAL A 402 11.58 -14.77 4.54
CA VAL A 402 11.53 -13.74 3.49
C VAL A 402 10.92 -12.48 4.06
N ILE A 403 11.55 -11.32 3.84
CA ILE A 403 10.97 -10.03 4.19
C ILE A 403 10.23 -9.47 2.98
N LEU A 404 8.95 -9.15 3.19
CA LEU A 404 8.12 -8.40 2.26
C LEU A 404 7.98 -6.97 2.76
N LEU A 405 8.62 -6.03 2.06
CA LEU A 405 8.49 -4.60 2.28
C LEU A 405 7.27 -4.05 1.57
N THR A 406 6.38 -3.45 2.32
CA THR A 406 5.37 -2.50 1.85
C THR A 406 5.57 -1.20 2.61
N ASP A 407 4.66 -0.23 2.49
CA ASP A 407 4.64 0.97 3.31
C ASP A 407 3.22 1.49 3.50
N ALA A 408 3.05 2.49 4.35
CA ALA A 408 1.74 3.03 4.68
C ALA A 408 0.97 3.54 3.45
N PHE A 409 1.67 4.01 2.40
CA PHE A 409 1.04 4.49 1.17
C PHE A 409 0.36 3.35 0.40
N VAL A 410 1.12 2.33 0.00
CA VAL A 410 0.54 1.21 -0.76
C VAL A 410 -0.34 0.32 0.10
N ALA A 411 -0.07 0.18 1.39
CA ALA A 411 -0.85 -0.66 2.30
C ALA A 411 -2.29 -0.15 2.50
N ASN A 412 -2.45 1.16 2.68
CA ASN A 412 -3.73 1.81 2.92
C ASN A 412 -4.38 2.36 1.65
N GLY A 413 -3.59 2.71 0.63
CA GLY A 413 -4.08 3.08 -0.69
C GLY A 413 -4.75 1.91 -1.39
N SER A 414 -5.59 2.19 -2.37
CA SER A 414 -6.27 1.17 -3.16
C SER A 414 -6.15 1.40 -4.66
N GLY A 415 -6.42 0.35 -5.41
CA GLY A 415 -6.42 0.35 -6.86
C GLY A 415 -7.44 -0.63 -7.45
N ALA A 416 -7.83 -0.40 -8.69
CA ALA A 416 -8.64 -1.35 -9.45
C ALA A 416 -7.81 -2.59 -9.77
N TRP A 417 -8.23 -3.73 -9.25
CA TRP A 417 -7.51 -5.00 -9.34
C TRP A 417 -8.35 -6.06 -10.04
N LYS A 418 -7.77 -6.69 -11.06
CA LYS A 418 -8.36 -7.87 -11.71
C LYS A 418 -8.10 -9.08 -10.84
N LEU A 419 -9.17 -9.78 -10.45
CA LEU A 419 -9.04 -10.99 -9.64
C LEU A 419 -8.45 -12.12 -10.48
N PRO A 420 -7.29 -12.68 -10.10
CA PRO A 420 -6.76 -13.87 -10.74
C PRO A 420 -7.60 -15.11 -10.36
N THR A 421 -7.59 -16.10 -11.21
CA THR A 421 -8.06 -17.44 -10.85
C THR A 421 -6.90 -18.25 -10.25
N MET A 422 -7.22 -19.27 -9.43
CA MET A 422 -6.20 -20.12 -8.84
C MET A 422 -5.35 -20.85 -9.90
N ASN A 423 -5.90 -21.10 -11.10
CA ASN A 423 -5.17 -21.76 -12.20
C ASN A 423 -4.13 -20.85 -12.86
N GLU A 424 -4.30 -19.55 -12.81
CA GLU A 424 -3.34 -18.56 -13.33
C GLU A 424 -2.13 -18.37 -12.42
N LEU A 425 -2.24 -18.77 -11.15
CA LEU A 425 -1.16 -18.62 -10.18
C LEU A 425 -0.11 -19.73 -10.37
N PRO A 426 1.20 -19.41 -10.30
CA PRO A 426 2.27 -20.37 -10.34
C PRO A 426 2.12 -21.46 -9.27
N THR A 427 2.58 -22.67 -9.55
CA THR A 427 2.63 -23.75 -8.56
C THR A 427 3.62 -23.40 -7.45
N ILE A 428 3.33 -23.84 -6.24
CA ILE A 428 4.25 -23.78 -5.09
C ILE A 428 4.56 -25.22 -4.67
N ALA A 429 5.82 -25.58 -4.70
CA ALA A 429 6.29 -26.91 -4.41
C ALA A 429 7.36 -26.88 -3.28
N PRO A 430 6.95 -26.98 -2.00
CA PRO A 430 7.89 -27.04 -0.89
C PRO A 430 8.84 -28.26 -1.04
N HIS A 431 10.08 -28.09 -0.60
CA HIS A 431 11.12 -29.08 -0.76
C HIS A 431 11.04 -30.18 0.34
N TYR A 432 10.03 -31.04 0.24
CA TYR A 432 9.76 -32.06 1.25
C TYR A 432 10.78 -33.24 1.21
N VAL A 433 10.91 -33.92 2.35
CA VAL A 433 11.61 -35.21 2.44
C VAL A 433 11.00 -36.24 1.50
N THR A 434 11.84 -37.16 0.99
CA THR A 434 11.42 -38.25 0.12
C THR A 434 11.43 -39.60 0.88
N GLU A 435 10.68 -40.60 0.40
CA GLU A 435 10.66 -41.95 1.01
C GLU A 435 12.05 -42.57 1.11
N GLU A 436 12.95 -42.26 0.19
CA GLU A 436 14.33 -42.75 0.19
C GLU A 436 15.14 -42.27 1.40
N MET A 437 14.75 -41.14 2.02
CA MET A 437 15.41 -40.56 3.20
C MET A 437 14.91 -41.18 4.51
N LYS A 438 13.88 -42.01 4.47
CA LYS A 438 13.25 -42.58 5.66
C LYS A 438 14.23 -43.40 6.48
N GLY A 439 14.33 -43.12 7.77
CA GLY A 439 15.19 -43.79 8.73
C GLY A 439 16.66 -43.36 8.75
N HIS A 440 17.10 -42.51 7.78
CA HIS A 440 18.46 -41.96 7.75
C HIS A 440 18.49 -40.45 7.43
N TYR A 441 17.34 -39.78 7.54
CA TYR A 441 17.21 -38.33 7.33
C TYR A 441 18.06 -37.56 8.33
N THR A 442 18.79 -36.57 7.80
CA THR A 442 19.45 -35.51 8.59
C THR A 442 18.91 -34.13 8.20
N PRO A 443 18.69 -33.22 9.16
CA PRO A 443 17.92 -32.02 8.91
C PRO A 443 18.60 -31.02 7.96
N TYR A 444 19.91 -31.10 7.77
CA TYR A 444 20.68 -30.21 6.89
C TYR A 444 21.23 -30.91 5.65
N PHE A 445 20.77 -32.14 5.36
CA PHE A 445 20.98 -32.70 4.04
C PHE A 445 20.32 -31.82 2.98
N ARG A 446 21.09 -31.49 1.93
CA ARG A 446 20.70 -30.47 0.95
C ARG A 446 20.70 -31.03 -0.46
N ASP A 447 19.85 -30.46 -1.28
CA ASP A 447 19.97 -30.53 -2.73
C ASP A 447 21.29 -29.87 -3.18
N GLU A 448 22.05 -30.54 -4.05
CA GLU A 448 23.39 -30.07 -4.45
C GLU A 448 23.36 -28.79 -5.31
N GLU A 449 22.31 -28.59 -6.09
CA GLU A 449 22.21 -27.47 -7.00
C GLU A 449 21.65 -26.23 -6.27
N SER A 450 20.48 -26.35 -5.66
CA SER A 450 19.77 -25.23 -5.00
C SER A 450 20.31 -24.87 -3.62
N LYS A 451 21.02 -25.81 -2.96
CA LYS A 451 21.45 -25.72 -1.55
C LYS A 451 20.30 -25.73 -0.54
N VAL A 452 19.08 -26.01 -0.99
CA VAL A 452 17.90 -26.12 -0.13
C VAL A 452 17.92 -27.46 0.61
N ARG A 453 17.68 -27.43 1.94
CA ARG A 453 17.50 -28.65 2.72
C ARG A 453 16.12 -29.26 2.44
N TYR A 454 15.90 -30.48 2.87
CA TYR A 454 14.59 -31.11 2.78
C TYR A 454 13.77 -30.88 4.05
N TRP A 455 12.47 -30.62 3.86
CA TRP A 455 11.57 -30.28 4.95
C TRP A 455 10.83 -31.51 5.46
N ALA A 456 11.16 -31.93 6.65
CA ALA A 456 10.42 -32.94 7.40
C ALA A 456 9.45 -32.25 8.38
N ILE A 457 8.25 -32.79 8.48
CA ILE A 457 7.23 -32.25 9.39
C ILE A 457 7.20 -33.13 10.64
N PRO A 458 7.18 -32.56 11.86
CA PRO A 458 7.05 -33.32 13.10
C PRO A 458 5.88 -34.30 13.08
N GLY A 459 6.13 -35.55 13.50
CA GLY A 459 5.16 -36.64 13.49
C GLY A 459 5.23 -37.55 12.26
N GLN A 460 6.03 -37.21 11.23
CA GLN A 460 6.31 -38.13 10.13
C GLN A 460 7.25 -39.26 10.59
N GLU A 461 6.79 -40.49 10.45
CA GLU A 461 7.55 -41.67 10.86
C GLU A 461 8.84 -41.87 10.05
N GLY A 462 9.98 -41.99 10.74
CA GLY A 462 11.28 -42.16 10.12
C GLY A 462 12.04 -40.90 9.76
N TYR A 463 11.49 -39.69 10.12
CA TYR A 463 12.14 -38.40 9.88
C TYR A 463 12.36 -37.62 11.18
N THR A 464 12.58 -38.32 12.28
CA THR A 464 12.85 -37.68 13.58
C THR A 464 14.11 -36.85 13.52
N HIS A 465 14.04 -35.58 13.92
CA HIS A 465 15.15 -34.64 13.87
C HIS A 465 15.00 -33.54 14.93
N ILE A 466 16.07 -32.79 15.14
CA ILE A 466 16.13 -31.65 16.03
C ILE A 466 16.57 -30.41 15.25
N LEU A 467 15.84 -29.31 15.36
CA LEU A 467 16.26 -27.97 14.94
C LEU A 467 16.44 -27.10 16.18
N GLY A 468 17.17 -26.01 16.08
CA GLY A 468 17.35 -25.03 17.16
C GLY A 468 18.50 -24.07 16.87
N GLY A 469 18.56 -22.99 17.66
CA GLY A 469 19.44 -21.84 17.43
C GLY A 469 20.94 -22.07 17.62
N LEU A 470 21.38 -23.26 18.11
CA LEU A 470 22.80 -23.60 18.13
C LEU A 470 23.25 -24.10 16.76
N GLU A 471 24.49 -23.79 16.35
CA GLU A 471 25.04 -24.28 15.09
C GLU A 471 25.07 -25.82 15.07
N LYS A 472 24.76 -26.38 13.92
CA LYS A 472 24.68 -27.81 13.69
C LYS A 472 25.70 -28.25 12.66
N ASP A 473 26.17 -29.49 12.82
CA ASP A 473 26.94 -30.17 11.79
C ASP A 473 26.06 -30.39 10.55
N GLY A 474 26.54 -29.98 9.39
CA GLY A 474 25.79 -30.02 8.14
C GLY A 474 25.47 -31.43 7.63
N LYS A 475 26.17 -32.47 8.13
CA LYS A 475 25.97 -33.88 7.73
C LYS A 475 25.12 -34.63 8.73
N THR A 476 25.37 -34.47 10.01
CA THR A 476 24.74 -35.25 11.08
C THR A 476 23.55 -34.56 11.73
N GLY A 477 23.48 -33.22 11.67
CA GLY A 477 22.51 -32.42 12.41
C GLY A 477 22.77 -32.30 13.91
N ALA A 478 23.88 -32.83 14.40
CA ALA A 478 24.29 -32.69 15.79
C ALA A 478 24.83 -31.29 16.08
N ILE A 479 24.77 -30.83 17.35
CA ILE A 479 25.38 -29.55 17.76
C ILE A 479 26.87 -29.63 17.45
N SER A 480 27.40 -28.57 16.81
CA SER A 480 28.80 -28.47 16.40
C SER A 480 29.39 -27.14 16.81
N THR A 481 30.62 -27.18 17.34
CA THR A 481 31.46 -26.01 17.61
C THR A 481 32.70 -25.99 16.69
N ASP A 482 32.70 -26.83 15.68
CA ASP A 482 33.79 -26.89 14.71
C ASP A 482 33.80 -25.63 13.83
N PRO A 483 34.95 -24.91 13.75
CA PRO A 483 35.04 -23.63 13.03
C PRO A 483 34.85 -23.79 11.49
N GLU A 484 35.33 -24.87 10.92
CA GLU A 484 35.22 -25.14 9.47
C GLU A 484 33.77 -25.49 9.10
N ASN A 485 33.07 -26.21 9.98
CA ASN A 485 31.64 -26.47 9.79
C ASN A 485 30.84 -25.16 9.88
N HIS A 486 31.16 -24.25 10.82
CA HIS A 486 30.48 -22.98 10.95
C HIS A 486 30.66 -22.11 9.70
N ASP A 487 31.89 -21.93 9.19
CA ASP A 487 32.15 -21.24 7.93
C ASP A 487 31.35 -21.85 6.77
N THR A 488 31.38 -23.16 6.66
CA THR A 488 30.62 -23.90 5.62
C THR A 488 29.14 -23.64 5.71
N MET A 489 28.53 -23.74 6.88
CA MET A 489 27.08 -23.54 7.06
C MET A 489 26.66 -22.10 6.76
N CYS A 490 27.47 -21.10 7.14
CA CYS A 490 27.23 -19.70 6.79
C CYS A 490 27.24 -19.48 5.29
N ARG A 491 28.24 -20.03 4.59
CA ARG A 491 28.36 -19.93 3.11
C ARG A 491 27.21 -20.64 2.40
N LEU A 492 26.80 -21.82 2.86
CA LEU A 492 25.68 -22.55 2.27
C LEU A 492 24.35 -21.78 2.40
N ARG A 493 24.09 -21.14 3.55
CA ARG A 493 22.91 -20.29 3.72
C ARG A 493 22.95 -19.07 2.78
N ALA A 494 24.12 -18.44 2.61
CA ALA A 494 24.31 -17.31 1.71
C ALA A 494 24.15 -17.74 0.23
N GLU A 495 24.77 -18.85 -0.17
CA GLU A 495 24.68 -19.40 -1.52
C GLU A 495 23.23 -19.78 -1.87
N LYS A 496 22.49 -20.41 -0.94
CA LYS A 496 21.08 -20.73 -1.10
C LYS A 496 20.25 -19.49 -1.45
N VAL A 497 20.41 -18.40 -0.69
CA VAL A 497 19.69 -17.13 -0.97
C VAL A 497 20.13 -16.51 -2.29
N ALA A 498 21.42 -16.52 -2.61
CA ALA A 498 21.94 -15.96 -3.86
C ALA A 498 21.46 -16.74 -5.11
N LYS A 499 21.13 -18.02 -4.96
CA LYS A 499 20.65 -18.88 -6.05
C LYS A 499 19.13 -18.80 -6.27
N ILE A 500 18.38 -18.11 -5.43
CA ILE A 500 16.94 -17.95 -5.63
C ILE A 500 16.69 -17.30 -7.00
N PRO A 501 15.92 -17.95 -7.88
CA PRO A 501 15.63 -17.39 -9.19
C PRO A 501 14.66 -16.21 -9.04
N VAL A 502 15.09 -15.05 -9.48
CA VAL A 502 14.26 -13.83 -9.57
C VAL A 502 14.25 -13.33 -11.01
N PRO A 503 13.13 -12.76 -11.47
CA PRO A 503 13.04 -12.15 -12.81
C PRO A 503 14.05 -11.03 -12.99
N ASP A 504 14.45 -10.80 -14.23
CA ASP A 504 15.23 -9.63 -14.62
C ASP A 504 14.44 -8.33 -14.31
N VAL A 505 15.16 -7.27 -13.97
CA VAL A 505 14.52 -5.97 -13.79
C VAL A 505 14.03 -5.46 -15.14
N GLU A 506 12.74 -5.11 -15.19
CA GLU A 506 12.13 -4.54 -16.39
C GLU A 506 12.45 -3.05 -16.50
N VAL A 507 12.75 -2.62 -17.71
CA VAL A 507 12.97 -1.21 -18.03
C VAL A 507 11.77 -0.69 -18.81
N TYR A 508 11.19 0.41 -18.38
CA TYR A 508 10.09 1.12 -19.02
C TYR A 508 10.61 2.34 -19.79
N GLY A 509 9.80 2.88 -20.70
CA GLY A 509 10.13 4.10 -21.46
C GLY A 509 11.11 3.85 -22.61
N ASP A 510 12.08 4.74 -22.78
CA ASP A 510 13.04 4.73 -23.90
C ASP A 510 14.22 3.79 -23.62
N LYS A 511 13.96 2.49 -23.71
CA LYS A 511 14.86 1.41 -23.27
C LYS A 511 16.24 1.42 -23.92
N GLU A 512 16.35 1.88 -25.17
CA GLU A 512 17.59 1.75 -25.95
C GLU A 512 18.48 2.99 -25.89
N ASP A 513 17.88 4.18 -25.84
CA ASP A 513 18.59 5.44 -26.07
C ASP A 513 18.20 6.55 -25.08
N ALA A 514 17.77 6.19 -23.87
CA ALA A 514 17.46 7.19 -22.83
C ALA A 514 18.71 7.96 -22.39
N ASP A 515 18.56 9.28 -22.25
CA ASP A 515 19.57 10.16 -21.67
C ASP A 515 19.65 10.05 -20.15
N LEU A 516 18.54 9.63 -19.51
CA LEU A 516 18.42 9.41 -18.08
C LEU A 516 17.70 8.09 -17.77
N LEU A 517 18.31 7.27 -16.91
CA LEU A 517 17.65 6.16 -16.25
C LEU A 517 17.20 6.60 -14.84
N ILE A 518 15.90 6.53 -14.59
CA ILE A 518 15.33 6.65 -13.25
C ILE A 518 15.37 5.26 -12.60
N VAL A 519 15.81 5.17 -11.36
CA VAL A 519 15.86 3.92 -10.58
C VAL A 519 15.08 4.11 -9.29
N GLY A 520 14.19 3.19 -9.00
CA GLY A 520 13.44 3.15 -7.75
C GLY A 520 13.20 1.73 -7.26
N PHE A 521 12.62 1.60 -6.08
CA PHE A 521 12.16 0.31 -5.57
C PHE A 521 10.80 0.45 -4.87
N GLY A 522 10.07 -0.65 -4.80
CA GLY A 522 8.81 -0.71 -4.04
C GLY A 522 7.79 0.35 -4.46
N SER A 523 7.15 0.97 -3.50
CA SER A 523 5.98 1.85 -3.65
C SER A 523 6.18 3.13 -4.46
N THR A 524 7.41 3.50 -4.76
CA THR A 524 7.71 4.68 -5.60
C THR A 524 7.34 4.48 -7.07
N PHE A 525 7.04 3.25 -7.49
CA PHE A 525 6.79 2.89 -8.90
C PHE A 525 5.83 3.85 -9.60
N GLY A 526 4.64 4.06 -9.05
CA GLY A 526 3.61 4.85 -9.72
C GLY A 526 4.03 6.30 -9.98
N HIS A 527 4.70 6.92 -9.00
CA HIS A 527 5.16 8.31 -9.10
C HIS A 527 6.32 8.44 -10.09
N LEU A 528 7.28 7.51 -10.06
CA LEU A 528 8.42 7.51 -10.98
C LEU A 528 7.97 7.21 -12.42
N TYR A 529 7.01 6.31 -12.58
CA TYR A 529 6.43 6.01 -13.88
C TYR A 529 5.70 7.23 -14.47
N SER A 530 4.89 7.92 -13.67
CA SER A 530 4.21 9.13 -14.10
C SER A 530 5.20 10.24 -14.47
N ALA A 531 6.22 10.47 -13.66
CA ALA A 531 7.26 11.47 -13.95
C ALA A 531 8.06 11.13 -15.25
N MET A 532 8.34 9.85 -15.48
CA MET A 532 8.95 9.38 -16.73
C MET A 532 8.06 9.71 -17.94
N GLU A 533 6.76 9.37 -17.86
CA GLU A 533 5.81 9.64 -18.97
C GLU A 533 5.63 11.14 -19.22
N ASP A 534 5.57 11.96 -18.16
CA ASP A 534 5.47 13.43 -18.30
C ASP A 534 6.70 14.00 -19.03
N LEU A 535 7.91 13.58 -18.65
CA LEU A 535 9.15 13.99 -19.33
C LEU A 535 9.21 13.52 -20.81
N ARG A 536 8.73 12.31 -21.09
CA ARG A 536 8.62 11.79 -22.45
C ARG A 536 7.60 12.57 -23.28
N ALA A 537 6.50 12.98 -22.68
CA ALA A 537 5.51 13.85 -23.35
C ALA A 537 6.10 15.23 -23.69
N GLU A 538 7.10 15.70 -22.93
CA GLU A 538 7.90 16.89 -23.27
C GLU A 538 8.99 16.65 -24.33
N GLY A 539 9.10 15.43 -24.85
CA GLY A 539 10.07 15.06 -25.88
C GLY A 539 11.46 14.67 -25.33
N LYS A 540 11.60 14.44 -24.02
CA LYS A 540 12.85 13.97 -23.39
C LYS A 540 12.93 12.45 -23.47
N LYS A 541 14.14 11.90 -23.60
CA LYS A 541 14.40 10.47 -23.62
C LYS A 541 14.71 9.95 -22.23
N VAL A 542 13.76 9.27 -21.62
CA VAL A 542 13.83 8.80 -20.22
C VAL A 542 13.40 7.35 -20.11
N ALA A 543 14.13 6.59 -19.31
CA ALA A 543 13.80 5.23 -18.94
C ALA A 543 13.65 5.08 -17.42
N LEU A 544 12.90 4.05 -16.99
CA LEU A 544 12.70 3.71 -15.60
C LEU A 544 13.01 2.23 -15.37
N ALA A 545 13.87 1.93 -14.40
CA ALA A 545 14.08 0.61 -13.83
C ALA A 545 13.54 0.55 -12.40
N GLN A 546 12.50 -0.26 -12.19
CA GLN A 546 11.86 -0.39 -10.88
C GLN A 546 12.14 -1.75 -10.27
N PHE A 547 12.74 -1.75 -9.07
CA PHE A 547 13.11 -2.97 -8.38
C PHE A 547 12.00 -3.47 -7.45
N LYS A 548 11.58 -4.71 -7.65
CA LYS A 548 10.71 -5.49 -6.78
C LYS A 548 11.54 -6.45 -5.92
N TYR A 549 12.51 -7.11 -6.51
CA TYR A 549 13.43 -8.02 -5.83
C TYR A 549 14.70 -7.27 -5.44
N ILE A 550 14.93 -7.17 -4.14
CA ILE A 550 16.05 -6.39 -3.59
C ILE A 550 17.20 -7.32 -3.18
N ASN A 551 16.90 -8.47 -2.60
CA ASN A 551 17.88 -9.51 -2.29
C ASN A 551 17.27 -10.89 -2.53
N PRO A 552 17.85 -11.72 -3.45
CA PRO A 552 18.90 -11.32 -4.37
C PRO A 552 18.42 -10.29 -5.40
N LEU A 553 19.36 -9.49 -5.90
CA LEU A 553 19.08 -8.58 -7.03
C LEU A 553 18.88 -9.39 -8.33
N PRO A 554 18.07 -8.86 -9.27
CA PRO A 554 18.00 -9.38 -10.64
C PRO A 554 19.37 -9.48 -11.32
N LYS A 555 19.58 -10.55 -12.11
CA LYS A 555 20.89 -10.83 -12.72
C LYS A 555 21.35 -9.74 -13.69
N ASN A 556 20.42 -9.07 -14.38
CA ASN A 556 20.70 -7.99 -15.31
C ASN A 556 20.95 -6.63 -14.64
N THR A 557 20.95 -6.54 -13.30
CA THR A 557 21.07 -5.27 -12.55
C THR A 557 22.29 -4.45 -12.99
N ALA A 558 23.48 -5.04 -13.01
CA ALA A 558 24.71 -4.32 -13.37
C ALA A 558 24.70 -3.86 -14.83
N GLU A 559 24.17 -4.66 -15.74
CA GLU A 559 24.02 -4.30 -17.16
C GLU A 559 23.10 -3.08 -17.32
N VAL A 560 21.91 -3.13 -16.73
CA VAL A 560 20.92 -2.05 -16.80
C VAL A 560 21.48 -0.75 -16.21
N LEU A 561 22.11 -0.81 -15.02
CA LEU A 561 22.62 0.39 -14.36
C LEU A 561 23.83 1.03 -15.07
N LYS A 562 24.56 0.28 -15.88
CA LYS A 562 25.74 0.78 -16.63
C LYS A 562 25.41 1.17 -18.07
N LYS A 563 24.21 0.87 -18.56
CA LYS A 563 23.81 1.12 -19.97
C LYS A 563 23.64 2.61 -20.27
N TYR A 564 23.18 3.40 -19.32
CA TYR A 564 22.71 4.77 -19.57
C TYR A 564 23.75 5.82 -19.12
N PRO A 565 23.83 6.98 -19.81
CA PRO A 565 24.82 8.01 -19.52
C PRO A 565 24.61 8.68 -18.16
N LYS A 566 23.35 8.81 -17.74
CA LYS A 566 22.96 9.34 -16.42
C LYS A 566 22.00 8.39 -15.74
N VAL A 567 22.19 8.21 -14.44
CA VAL A 567 21.30 7.39 -13.60
C VAL A 567 20.95 8.17 -12.34
N VAL A 568 19.66 8.24 -11.99
CA VAL A 568 19.19 8.82 -10.73
C VAL A 568 18.46 7.76 -9.91
N VAL A 569 18.84 7.57 -8.65
CA VAL A 569 18.09 6.75 -7.69
C VAL A 569 17.16 7.65 -6.89
N ALA A 570 15.87 7.36 -6.96
CA ALA A 570 14.83 8.12 -6.27
C ALA A 570 14.16 7.26 -5.19
N GLU A 571 14.27 7.69 -3.92
CA GLU A 571 13.84 6.89 -2.79
C GLU A 571 13.33 7.73 -1.61
N GLN A 572 12.41 7.16 -0.82
CA GLN A 572 11.80 7.83 0.33
C GLN A 572 12.59 7.55 1.61
N ASN A 573 13.90 7.75 1.54
CA ASN A 573 14.88 7.68 2.61
C ASN A 573 16.12 8.51 2.23
N LEU A 574 17.19 8.47 3.01
CA LEU A 574 18.43 9.23 2.76
C LEU A 574 19.46 8.46 1.93
N GLY A 575 19.04 7.68 0.92
CA GLY A 575 19.94 7.03 -0.03
C GLY A 575 20.31 5.59 0.35
N GLN A 576 19.42 4.85 1.03
CA GLN A 576 19.67 3.47 1.46
C GLN A 576 19.80 2.51 0.27
N PHE A 577 18.95 2.64 -0.74
CA PHE A 577 19.01 1.79 -1.93
C PHE A 577 20.20 2.14 -2.83
N ALA A 578 20.47 3.44 -3.02
CA ALA A 578 21.66 3.88 -3.72
C ALA A 578 22.96 3.37 -3.07
N ALA A 579 23.03 3.40 -1.73
CA ALA A 579 24.15 2.84 -0.98
C ALA A 579 24.26 1.32 -1.17
N TYR A 580 23.15 0.60 -1.10
CA TYR A 580 23.12 -0.85 -1.34
C TYR A 580 23.59 -1.21 -2.77
N LEU A 581 23.07 -0.53 -3.80
CA LEU A 581 23.48 -0.76 -5.19
C LEU A 581 24.97 -0.51 -5.41
N ARG A 582 25.56 0.49 -4.74
CA ARG A 582 27.03 0.73 -4.79
C ARG A 582 27.85 -0.43 -4.24
N THR A 583 27.32 -1.18 -3.29
CA THR A 583 28.02 -2.38 -2.76
C THR A 583 27.91 -3.58 -3.71
N LYS A 584 27.01 -3.54 -4.69
CA LYS A 584 26.74 -4.65 -5.62
C LYS A 584 27.23 -4.41 -7.03
N VAL A 585 27.41 -3.14 -7.42
CA VAL A 585 27.82 -2.76 -8.78
C VAL A 585 29.03 -1.85 -8.70
N ASP A 586 30.20 -2.37 -9.09
CA ASP A 586 31.46 -1.66 -9.07
C ASP A 586 31.40 -0.38 -9.91
N GLY A 587 31.87 0.73 -9.33
CA GLY A 587 31.93 2.03 -9.97
C GLY A 587 30.58 2.74 -10.14
N PHE A 588 29.51 2.21 -9.57
CA PHE A 588 28.19 2.84 -9.66
C PHE A 588 28.11 4.12 -8.81
N ALA A 589 27.91 5.26 -9.46
CA ALA A 589 27.85 6.59 -8.83
C ALA A 589 26.64 7.38 -9.38
N PRO A 590 25.42 7.06 -8.94
CA PRO A 590 24.20 7.71 -9.44
C PRO A 590 24.00 9.10 -8.84
N TYR A 591 23.24 9.94 -9.55
CA TYR A 591 22.50 11.03 -8.92
C TYR A 591 21.49 10.47 -7.91
N GLN A 592 21.04 11.28 -6.99
CA GLN A 592 20.06 10.86 -5.98
C GLN A 592 18.96 11.90 -5.82
N PHE A 593 17.72 11.40 -5.72
CA PHE A 593 16.58 12.18 -5.27
C PHE A 593 16.03 11.52 -3.99
N ASN A 594 16.37 12.11 -2.85
CA ASN A 594 16.05 11.57 -1.53
C ASN A 594 15.00 12.43 -0.84
N GLN A 595 13.94 11.81 -0.34
CA GLN A 595 12.87 12.50 0.39
C GLN A 595 12.53 11.76 1.68
N VAL A 596 12.45 12.49 2.80
CA VAL A 596 11.99 11.98 4.12
C VAL A 596 10.95 12.95 4.65
N LYS A 597 9.74 12.88 4.11
CA LYS A 597 8.63 13.80 4.44
C LYS A 597 7.41 13.08 5.06
N GLY A 598 7.45 11.76 5.17
CA GLY A 598 6.28 10.97 5.60
C GLY A 598 5.10 11.03 4.63
N GLN A 599 5.34 11.38 3.37
CA GLN A 599 4.36 11.53 2.30
C GLN A 599 4.88 10.90 1.01
N PRO A 600 4.00 10.39 0.13
CA PRO A 600 4.41 9.97 -1.20
C PRO A 600 5.12 11.08 -1.97
N PHE A 601 5.84 10.73 -3.01
CA PHE A 601 6.41 11.70 -3.93
C PHE A 601 5.33 12.58 -4.58
N VAL A 602 5.73 13.78 -5.00
CA VAL A 602 4.95 14.68 -5.84
C VAL A 602 5.52 14.57 -7.26
N VAL A 603 4.71 14.23 -8.25
CA VAL A 603 5.16 13.95 -9.62
C VAL A 603 5.85 15.16 -10.22
N ASN A 604 5.29 16.35 -10.03
CA ASN A 604 5.89 17.60 -10.52
C ASN A 604 7.28 17.87 -9.90
N GLU A 605 7.47 17.60 -8.59
CA GLU A 605 8.79 17.75 -7.94
C GLU A 605 9.84 16.79 -8.56
N LEU A 606 9.42 15.56 -8.91
CA LEU A 606 10.26 14.58 -9.58
C LEU A 606 10.62 15.02 -10.98
N THR A 607 9.63 15.44 -11.77
CA THR A 607 9.81 15.89 -13.16
C THR A 607 10.78 17.06 -13.23
N ASP A 608 10.61 18.07 -12.36
CA ASP A 608 11.51 19.22 -12.27
C ASP A 608 12.94 18.82 -11.88
N ALA A 609 13.09 17.89 -10.92
CA ALA A 609 14.39 17.44 -10.47
C ALA A 609 15.12 16.63 -11.55
N PHE A 610 14.42 15.73 -12.23
CA PHE A 610 14.97 14.90 -13.28
C PHE A 610 15.34 15.72 -14.52
N ALA A 611 14.52 16.71 -14.90
CA ALA A 611 14.85 17.65 -15.97
C ALA A 611 16.17 18.39 -15.67
N ARG A 612 16.36 18.90 -14.44
CA ARG A 612 17.62 19.54 -14.04
C ARG A 612 18.82 18.61 -14.13
N ILE A 613 18.68 17.35 -13.69
CA ILE A 613 19.76 16.35 -13.81
C ILE A 613 20.11 16.10 -15.30
N MET A 614 19.11 16.06 -16.19
CA MET A 614 19.35 15.89 -17.62
C MET A 614 20.13 17.07 -18.22
N ASP A 615 19.84 18.29 -17.77
CA ASP A 615 20.48 19.51 -18.27
C ASP A 615 21.90 19.74 -17.71
N GLU A 616 22.27 19.06 -16.61
CA GLU A 616 23.64 19.15 -16.08
C GLU A 616 24.66 18.61 -17.07
N VAL A 617 25.61 19.45 -17.52
CA VAL A 617 26.74 19.02 -18.30
C VAL A 617 27.72 18.28 -17.39
N LYS A 618 28.06 17.03 -17.69
CA LYS A 618 29.15 16.34 -16.99
C LYS A 618 30.45 17.10 -17.25
N ASN A 619 30.94 17.85 -16.26
CA ASN A 619 32.28 18.44 -16.28
C ASN A 619 33.37 17.35 -16.21
#